data_556b1a98cd182990831130b5dabb1275
#
_entry.id   556b1a98cd182990831130b5dabb1275
#
_cell.length_a   1.000
_cell.length_b   1.000
_cell.length_c   1.000
_cell.angle_alpha   90.00
_cell.angle_beta   90.00
_cell.angle_gamma   90.00
#
_symmetry.space_group_name_H-M   'P 1'
#
loop_
_entity.id
_entity.type
_entity.pdbx_description
1 polymer ?
#
loop_
_entity_poly.entity_id
_entity_poly.type
_entity_poly.pdbx_seq_one_letter_code
_entity_poly.pdbx_strand_id
1 'polypeptide(L)'
;MKARVSDLYEGQSRAAVRFRYGLLAFDLATVGFVVATSFLLREPWVETVDVVLGVLIGIEFALRIWAARDRRGEVLSIAGIADIVVIASLLAPLTGEGLAFLRIARLFRLTRSYTMLHRLRQDWPFFRRNEQTVLAGLNLVIFVFVVTGLVYETQVGRNADVGNYADALYFTVTTLTTTGFGDITLTGTDGRLLSVLVMIFGVSL
;
A
#
# COMPACT_ATOMS: atom_id res chain seq x y z
N MET A 1 -23.96 -8.28 -20.78
CA MET A 1 -23.38 -7.42 -19.72
C MET A 1 -21.97 -7.85 -19.37
N LYS A 2 -21.75 -9.12 -19.01
CA LYS A 2 -20.43 -9.69 -18.67
C LYS A 2 -19.37 -9.43 -19.76
N ALA A 3 -19.67 -9.68 -21.03
CA ALA A 3 -18.74 -9.44 -22.15
C ALA A 3 -18.31 -7.97 -22.31
N ARG A 4 -19.21 -7.01 -22.03
CA ARG A 4 -18.86 -5.58 -22.05
C ARG A 4 -17.93 -5.17 -20.92
N VAL A 5 -18.12 -5.76 -19.73
CA VAL A 5 -17.26 -5.49 -18.57
C VAL A 5 -15.90 -6.13 -18.79
N SER A 6 -15.82 -7.38 -19.26
CA SER A 6 -14.56 -8.03 -19.63
C SER A 6 -13.79 -7.24 -20.70
N ASP A 7 -14.49 -6.67 -21.69
CA ASP A 7 -13.88 -5.81 -22.71
C ASP A 7 -13.26 -4.53 -22.13
N LEU A 8 -13.85 -3.96 -21.07
CA LEU A 8 -13.30 -2.78 -20.39
C LEU A 8 -11.97 -3.09 -19.69
N TYR A 9 -11.80 -4.30 -19.14
CA TYR A 9 -10.57 -4.70 -18.47
C TYR A 9 -9.49 -5.21 -19.42
N GLU A 10 -9.85 -5.99 -20.45
CA GLU A 10 -8.93 -6.70 -21.34
C GLU A 10 -8.93 -6.15 -22.79
N GLY A 11 -9.94 -5.38 -23.16
CA GLY A 11 -10.11 -4.89 -24.54
C GLY A 11 -9.16 -3.76 -24.93
N GLN A 12 -9.03 -3.52 -26.24
CA GLN A 12 -8.21 -2.45 -26.82
C GLN A 12 -9.04 -1.25 -27.33
N SER A 13 -10.33 -1.21 -27.01
CA SER A 13 -11.19 -0.10 -27.41
C SER A 13 -10.78 1.20 -26.71
N ARG A 14 -11.06 2.36 -27.34
CA ARG A 14 -10.80 3.67 -26.72
C ARG A 14 -11.51 3.84 -25.38
N ALA A 15 -12.65 3.17 -25.20
CA ALA A 15 -13.38 3.16 -23.94
C ALA A 15 -12.67 2.33 -22.88
N ALA A 16 -12.15 1.14 -23.23
CA ALA A 16 -11.37 0.28 -22.36
C ALA A 16 -10.08 0.97 -21.90
N VAL A 17 -9.37 1.62 -22.81
CA VAL A 17 -8.16 2.40 -22.48
C VAL A 17 -8.48 3.52 -21.50
N ARG A 18 -9.50 4.35 -21.76
CA ARG A 18 -9.91 5.42 -20.82
C ARG A 18 -10.32 4.87 -19.46
N PHE A 19 -11.04 3.76 -19.43
CA PHE A 19 -11.46 3.11 -18.18
C PHE A 19 -10.23 2.65 -17.36
N ARG A 20 -9.25 1.99 -17.98
CA ARG A 20 -8.00 1.57 -17.32
C ARG A 20 -7.20 2.75 -16.77
N TYR A 21 -7.10 3.86 -17.54
CA TYR A 21 -6.45 5.08 -17.04
C TYR A 21 -7.24 5.74 -15.91
N GLY A 22 -8.57 5.67 -15.92
CA GLY A 22 -9.41 6.11 -14.81
C GLY A 22 -9.16 5.30 -13.53
N LEU A 23 -9.07 3.97 -13.65
CA LEU A 23 -8.69 3.09 -12.52
C LEU A 23 -7.27 3.39 -12.03
N LEU A 24 -6.33 3.63 -12.94
CA LEU A 24 -4.97 4.01 -12.61
C LEU A 24 -4.91 5.31 -11.80
N ALA A 25 -5.64 6.34 -12.26
CA ALA A 25 -5.73 7.62 -11.57
C ALA A 25 -6.36 7.46 -10.18
N PHE A 26 -7.39 6.62 -10.07
CA PHE A 26 -8.02 6.28 -8.79
C PHE A 26 -7.05 5.58 -7.84
N ASP A 27 -6.29 4.58 -8.33
CA ASP A 27 -5.29 3.87 -7.53
C ASP A 27 -4.19 4.84 -7.05
N LEU A 28 -3.71 5.72 -7.94
CA LEU A 28 -2.71 6.74 -7.60
C LEU A 28 -3.22 7.73 -6.56
N ALA A 29 -4.46 8.19 -6.72
CA ALA A 29 -5.12 9.08 -5.76
C ALA A 29 -5.28 8.40 -4.39
N THR A 30 -5.65 7.12 -4.35
CA THR A 30 -5.77 6.32 -3.12
C THR A 30 -4.42 6.16 -2.42
N VAL A 31 -3.36 5.82 -3.16
CA VAL A 31 -2.00 5.72 -2.61
C VAL A 31 -1.54 7.08 -2.09
N GLY A 32 -1.72 8.15 -2.87
CA GLY A 32 -1.38 9.51 -2.46
C GLY A 32 -2.13 9.96 -1.20
N PHE A 33 -3.42 9.62 -1.09
CA PHE A 33 -4.23 9.88 0.11
C PHE A 33 -3.67 9.15 1.33
N VAL A 34 -3.34 7.86 1.21
CA VAL A 34 -2.76 7.07 2.31
C VAL A 34 -1.43 7.66 2.77
N VAL A 35 -0.55 8.02 1.83
CA VAL A 35 0.74 8.65 2.16
C VAL A 35 0.51 9.98 2.86
N ALA A 36 -0.33 10.85 2.31
CA ALA A 36 -0.60 12.16 2.89
C ALA A 36 -1.20 12.07 4.30
N THR A 37 -2.18 11.18 4.49
CA THR A 37 -2.85 11.01 5.79
C THR A 37 -2.00 10.30 6.84
N SER A 38 -0.94 9.59 6.44
CA SER A 38 0.02 9.00 7.38
C SER A 38 0.80 10.05 8.18
N PHE A 39 0.96 11.25 7.61
CA PHE A 39 1.61 12.38 8.28
C PHE A 39 0.65 13.27 9.08
N LEU A 40 -0.66 13.03 8.97
CA LEU A 40 -1.67 13.78 9.72
C LEU A 40 -2.01 13.05 11.02
N LEU A 41 -2.31 13.83 12.06
CA LEU A 41 -2.92 13.29 13.27
C LEU A 41 -4.28 12.66 12.90
N ARG A 42 -4.70 11.65 13.66
CA ARG A 42 -5.95 10.93 13.41
C ARG A 42 -7.15 11.87 13.47
N GLU A 43 -7.70 12.16 12.32
CA GLU A 43 -8.88 12.98 12.15
C GLU A 43 -10.08 12.10 11.79
N PRO A 44 -11.29 12.32 12.38
CA PRO A 44 -12.47 11.49 12.11
C PRO A 44 -12.88 11.43 10.63
N TRP A 45 -12.60 12.49 9.87
CA TRP A 45 -12.91 12.54 8.44
C TRP A 45 -12.05 11.54 7.63
N VAL A 46 -10.83 11.23 8.09
CA VAL A 46 -9.95 10.25 7.45
C VAL A 46 -10.56 8.86 7.50
N GLU A 47 -11.15 8.49 8.65
CA GLU A 47 -11.84 7.19 8.78
C GLU A 47 -13.04 7.10 7.86
N THR A 48 -13.79 8.18 7.69
CA THR A 48 -14.93 8.23 6.77
C THR A 48 -14.47 8.03 5.32
N VAL A 49 -13.41 8.73 4.91
CA VAL A 49 -12.83 8.58 3.56
C VAL A 49 -12.27 7.17 3.36
N ASP A 50 -11.62 6.59 4.37
CA ASP A 50 -11.13 5.22 4.35
C ASP A 50 -12.25 4.22 4.05
N VAL A 51 -13.39 4.33 4.74
CA VAL A 51 -14.56 3.46 4.49
C VAL A 51 -15.10 3.65 3.08
N VAL A 52 -15.24 4.87 2.60
CA VAL A 52 -15.70 5.15 1.23
C VAL A 52 -14.76 4.53 0.19
N LEU A 53 -13.45 4.71 0.36
CA LEU A 53 -12.44 4.10 -0.50
C LEU A 53 -12.51 2.57 -0.44
N GLY A 54 -12.69 1.98 0.75
CA GLY A 54 -12.84 0.54 0.94
C GLY A 54 -14.03 -0.03 0.18
N VAL A 55 -15.17 0.64 0.24
CA VAL A 55 -16.38 0.26 -0.52
C VAL A 55 -16.14 0.36 -2.02
N LEU A 56 -15.55 1.46 -2.51
CA LEU A 56 -15.27 1.65 -3.94
C LEU A 56 -14.30 0.60 -4.48
N ILE A 57 -13.23 0.31 -3.74
CA ILE A 57 -12.26 -0.74 -4.09
C ILE A 57 -12.93 -2.12 -4.04
N GLY A 58 -13.79 -2.36 -3.05
CA GLY A 58 -14.56 -3.61 -2.95
C GLY A 58 -15.49 -3.83 -4.14
N ILE A 59 -16.17 -2.79 -4.60
CA ILE A 59 -17.01 -2.83 -5.80
C ILE A 59 -16.15 -3.12 -7.04
N GLU A 60 -15.02 -2.42 -7.22
CA GLU A 60 -14.10 -2.65 -8.34
C GLU A 60 -13.59 -4.09 -8.35
N PHE A 61 -13.15 -4.60 -7.20
CA PHE A 61 -12.68 -5.97 -7.04
C PHE A 61 -13.76 -7.00 -7.35
N ALA A 62 -14.98 -6.79 -6.83
CA ALA A 62 -16.13 -7.67 -7.13
C ALA A 62 -16.47 -7.70 -8.62
N LEU A 63 -16.45 -6.55 -9.30
CA LEU A 63 -16.66 -6.45 -10.75
C LEU A 63 -15.57 -7.16 -11.54
N ARG A 64 -14.31 -7.06 -11.10
CA ARG A 64 -13.17 -7.72 -11.71
C ARG A 64 -13.29 -9.24 -11.60
N ILE A 65 -13.61 -9.77 -10.40
CA ILE A 65 -13.87 -11.22 -10.21
C ILE A 65 -15.06 -11.68 -11.05
N TRP A 66 -16.12 -10.88 -11.12
CA TRP A 66 -17.31 -11.25 -11.91
C TRP A 66 -17.00 -11.32 -13.41
N ALA A 67 -16.14 -10.44 -13.91
CA ALA A 67 -15.71 -10.40 -15.31
C ALA A 67 -14.69 -11.50 -15.65
N ALA A 68 -13.86 -11.92 -14.69
CA ALA A 68 -12.80 -12.88 -14.89
C ALA A 68 -13.32 -14.24 -15.42
N ARG A 69 -12.49 -14.90 -16.26
CA ARG A 69 -12.73 -16.28 -16.74
C ARG A 69 -12.46 -17.30 -15.65
N ASP A 70 -11.35 -17.17 -14.93
CA ASP A 70 -10.99 -17.96 -13.76
C ASP A 70 -11.08 -17.09 -12.50
N ARG A 71 -12.21 -17.22 -11.81
CA ARG A 71 -12.47 -16.45 -10.58
C ARG A 71 -11.58 -16.86 -9.42
N ARG A 72 -11.21 -18.15 -9.34
CA ARG A 72 -10.36 -18.65 -8.25
C ARG A 72 -8.93 -18.16 -8.44
N GLY A 73 -8.42 -18.24 -9.67
CA GLY A 73 -7.09 -17.73 -10.00
C GLY A 73 -6.98 -16.22 -9.74
N GLU A 74 -8.02 -15.45 -10.04
CA GLU A 74 -8.05 -13.99 -9.78
C GLU A 74 -8.01 -13.66 -8.29
N VAL A 75 -8.82 -14.35 -7.47
CA VAL A 75 -8.86 -14.15 -6.01
C VAL A 75 -7.56 -14.59 -5.33
N LEU A 76 -7.00 -15.73 -5.75
CA LEU A 76 -5.77 -16.28 -5.18
C LEU A 76 -4.49 -15.69 -5.78
N SER A 77 -4.61 -14.80 -6.74
CA SER A 77 -3.46 -14.05 -7.26
C SER A 77 -2.87 -13.14 -6.18
N ILE A 78 -1.58 -12.84 -6.27
CA ILE A 78 -0.91 -11.91 -5.33
C ILE A 78 -1.66 -10.56 -5.29
N ALA A 79 -2.11 -10.08 -6.45
CA ALA A 79 -2.90 -8.85 -6.54
C ALA A 79 -4.28 -9.00 -5.87
N GLY A 80 -4.97 -10.15 -6.05
CA GLY A 80 -6.26 -10.42 -5.42
C GLY A 80 -6.16 -10.49 -3.90
N ILE A 81 -5.15 -11.17 -3.37
CA ILE A 81 -4.88 -11.24 -1.93
C ILE A 81 -4.57 -9.84 -1.37
N ALA A 82 -3.73 -9.07 -2.07
CA ALA A 82 -3.43 -7.70 -1.69
C ALA A 82 -4.70 -6.82 -1.63
N ASP A 83 -5.57 -6.91 -2.63
CA ASP A 83 -6.84 -6.17 -2.65
C ASP A 83 -7.74 -6.56 -1.47
N ILE A 84 -7.84 -7.86 -1.13
CA ILE A 84 -8.63 -8.34 0.02
C ILE A 84 -8.09 -7.74 1.33
N VAL A 85 -6.78 -7.77 1.52
CA VAL A 85 -6.12 -7.18 2.72
C VAL A 85 -6.39 -5.68 2.79
N VAL A 86 -6.29 -4.98 1.66
CA VAL A 86 -6.58 -3.54 1.57
C VAL A 86 -8.04 -3.24 1.92
N ILE A 87 -8.99 -3.98 1.34
CA ILE A 87 -10.43 -3.80 1.60
C ILE A 87 -10.73 -4.06 3.09
N ALA A 88 -10.22 -5.16 3.65
CA ALA A 88 -10.39 -5.48 5.06
C ALA A 88 -9.83 -4.37 5.96
N SER A 89 -8.66 -3.83 5.64
CA SER A 89 -8.03 -2.73 6.37
C SER A 89 -8.81 -1.41 6.30
N LEU A 90 -9.41 -1.11 5.14
CA LEU A 90 -10.21 0.11 4.95
C LEU A 90 -11.56 0.05 5.66
N LEU A 91 -12.15 -1.14 5.74
CA LEU A 91 -13.43 -1.36 6.41
C LEU A 91 -13.28 -1.66 7.91
N ALA A 92 -12.05 -1.79 8.41
CA ALA A 92 -11.77 -2.03 9.83
C ALA A 92 -12.44 -1.02 10.80
N PRO A 93 -12.53 0.30 10.51
CA PRO A 93 -13.21 1.23 11.37
C PRO A 93 -14.67 0.86 11.66
N LEU A 94 -15.34 0.14 10.77
CA LEU A 94 -16.73 -0.30 10.92
C LEU A 94 -16.90 -1.41 11.98
N THR A 95 -15.85 -2.15 12.33
CA THR A 95 -15.92 -3.27 13.28
C THR A 95 -15.84 -2.82 14.74
N GLY A 96 -15.50 -1.54 15.00
CA GLY A 96 -15.36 -0.98 16.34
C GLY A 96 -14.23 -1.58 17.19
N GLU A 97 -13.60 -2.64 16.72
CA GLU A 97 -12.48 -3.27 17.40
C GLU A 97 -11.17 -2.67 16.91
N GLY A 98 -10.42 -2.08 17.84
CA GLY A 98 -9.10 -1.50 17.59
C GLY A 98 -8.03 -2.57 17.33
N LEU A 99 -8.25 -3.42 16.33
CA LEU A 99 -7.28 -4.44 15.92
C LEU A 99 -6.02 -3.75 15.39
N ALA A 100 -4.96 -3.71 16.20
CA ALA A 100 -3.65 -3.14 15.83
C ALA A 100 -3.13 -3.73 14.50
N PHE A 101 -3.45 -5.00 14.23
CA PHE A 101 -3.13 -5.67 12.97
C PHE A 101 -3.76 -4.97 11.75
N LEU A 102 -5.01 -4.52 11.85
CA LEU A 102 -5.70 -3.84 10.73
C LEU A 102 -5.11 -2.44 10.46
N ARG A 103 -4.46 -1.83 11.44
CA ARG A 103 -3.72 -0.58 11.26
C ARG A 103 -2.46 -0.82 10.43
N ILE A 104 -1.73 -1.90 10.71
CA ILE A 104 -0.58 -2.33 9.93
C ILE A 104 -1.02 -2.72 8.51
N ALA A 105 -2.19 -3.37 8.38
CA ALA A 105 -2.75 -3.74 7.09
C ALA A 105 -3.03 -2.52 6.16
N ARG A 106 -3.20 -1.30 6.70
CA ARG A 106 -3.26 -0.07 5.87
C ARG A 106 -2.04 0.12 4.99
N LEU A 107 -0.87 -0.31 5.45
CA LEU A 107 0.39 -0.15 4.74
C LEU A 107 0.43 -1.01 3.47
N PHE A 108 -0.27 -2.15 3.48
CA PHE A 108 -0.39 -3.01 2.30
C PHE A 108 -1.18 -2.38 1.14
N ARG A 109 -1.84 -1.22 1.36
CA ARG A 109 -2.49 -0.46 0.27
C ARG A 109 -1.50 -0.06 -0.82
N LEU A 110 -0.24 0.14 -0.45
CA LEU A 110 0.82 0.47 -1.40
C LEU A 110 1.11 -0.66 -2.39
N THR A 111 0.76 -1.92 -2.05
CA THR A 111 0.91 -3.04 -2.98
C THR A 111 0.03 -2.90 -4.23
N ARG A 112 -1.02 -2.07 -4.21
CA ARG A 112 -1.76 -1.69 -5.43
C ARG A 112 -0.88 -0.99 -6.47
N SER A 113 0.23 -0.38 -6.05
CA SER A 113 1.20 0.21 -6.97
C SER A 113 1.78 -0.81 -7.95
N TYR A 114 1.87 -2.09 -7.56
CA TYR A 114 2.31 -3.16 -8.47
C TYR A 114 1.29 -3.44 -9.59
N THR A 115 0.00 -3.47 -9.24
CA THR A 115 -1.07 -3.63 -10.25
C THR A 115 -1.07 -2.46 -11.22
N MET A 116 -0.87 -1.25 -10.70
CA MET A 116 -0.72 -0.03 -11.48
C MET A 116 0.47 -0.10 -12.43
N LEU A 117 1.64 -0.52 -11.95
CA LEU A 117 2.85 -0.62 -12.76
C LEU A 117 2.70 -1.64 -13.89
N HIS A 118 2.06 -2.77 -13.62
CA HIS A 118 1.77 -3.78 -14.64
C HIS A 118 0.90 -3.23 -15.78
N ARG A 119 -0.07 -2.37 -15.46
CA ARG A 119 -0.92 -1.69 -16.45
C ARG A 119 -0.13 -0.65 -17.27
N LEU A 120 0.73 0.15 -16.61
CA LEU A 120 1.57 1.16 -17.28
C LEU A 120 2.61 0.55 -18.22
N ARG A 121 3.12 -0.64 -17.89
CA ARG A 121 4.06 -1.38 -18.73
C ARG A 121 3.54 -1.67 -20.13
N GLN A 122 2.23 -1.93 -20.25
CA GLN A 122 1.63 -2.27 -21.55
C GLN A 122 1.54 -1.05 -22.47
N ASP A 123 1.37 0.14 -21.92
CA ASP A 123 1.02 1.33 -22.69
C ASP A 123 2.17 2.34 -22.84
N TRP A 124 3.23 2.26 -22.02
CA TRP A 124 4.28 3.29 -22.00
C TRP A 124 5.68 2.72 -22.27
N PRO A 125 6.33 3.07 -23.40
CA PRO A 125 7.66 2.54 -23.80
C PRO A 125 8.76 2.82 -22.77
N PHE A 126 8.69 3.96 -22.04
CA PHE A 126 9.66 4.33 -21.00
C PHE A 126 9.68 3.30 -19.87
N PHE A 127 8.50 2.87 -19.39
CA PHE A 127 8.42 1.86 -18.32
C PHE A 127 8.91 0.50 -18.80
N ARG A 128 8.65 0.14 -20.06
CA ARG A 128 9.15 -1.12 -20.64
C ARG A 128 10.66 -1.13 -20.76
N ARG A 129 11.28 0.01 -21.07
CA ARG A 129 12.74 0.12 -21.24
C ARG A 129 13.50 0.13 -19.91
N ASN A 130 12.91 0.71 -18.85
CA ASN A 130 13.53 0.88 -17.54
C ASN A 130 12.82 0.07 -16.44
N GLU A 131 12.18 -1.03 -16.80
CA GLU A 131 11.33 -1.81 -15.91
C GLU A 131 12.02 -2.19 -14.59
N GLN A 132 13.23 -2.73 -14.67
CA GLN A 132 13.98 -3.16 -13.47
C GLN A 132 14.28 -2.00 -12.53
N THR A 133 14.70 -0.86 -13.07
CA THR A 133 15.00 0.35 -12.26
C THR A 133 13.73 0.91 -11.61
N VAL A 134 12.63 0.97 -12.35
CA VAL A 134 11.35 1.47 -11.82
C VAL A 134 10.80 0.52 -10.75
N LEU A 135 10.88 -0.80 -10.98
CA LEU A 135 10.47 -1.80 -9.99
C LEU A 135 11.34 -1.73 -8.73
N ALA A 136 12.66 -1.61 -8.86
CA ALA A 136 13.56 -1.48 -7.72
C ALA A 136 13.25 -0.21 -6.91
N GLY A 137 13.07 0.93 -7.57
CA GLY A 137 12.68 2.18 -6.90
C GLY A 137 11.32 2.08 -6.20
N LEU A 138 10.32 1.47 -6.85
CA LEU A 138 9.00 1.25 -6.25
C LEU A 138 9.08 0.32 -5.04
N ASN A 139 9.83 -0.79 -5.15
CA ASN A 139 10.05 -1.73 -4.05
C ASN A 139 10.68 -1.04 -2.85
N LEU A 140 11.70 -0.21 -3.09
CA LEU A 140 12.36 0.57 -2.03
C LEU A 140 11.37 1.51 -1.34
N VAL A 141 10.58 2.28 -2.11
CA VAL A 141 9.58 3.21 -1.55
C VAL A 141 8.53 2.47 -0.73
N ILE A 142 7.96 1.37 -1.27
CA ILE A 142 6.98 0.55 -0.56
C ILE A 142 7.59 -0.04 0.71
N PHE A 143 8.80 -0.58 0.62
CA PHE A 143 9.50 -1.15 1.76
C PHE A 143 9.73 -0.12 2.87
N VAL A 144 10.30 1.04 2.53
CA VAL A 144 10.51 2.14 3.49
C VAL A 144 9.20 2.54 4.15
N PHE A 145 8.13 2.70 3.36
CA PHE A 145 6.84 3.12 3.90
C PHE A 145 6.22 2.07 4.83
N VAL A 146 6.26 0.78 4.45
CA VAL A 146 5.74 -0.33 5.27
C VAL A 146 6.51 -0.44 6.57
N VAL A 147 7.84 -0.41 6.49
CA VAL A 147 8.70 -0.48 7.69
C VAL A 147 8.46 0.72 8.60
N THR A 148 8.40 1.93 8.03
CA THR A 148 8.06 3.15 8.80
C THR A 148 6.74 3.00 9.55
N GLY A 149 5.72 2.48 8.88
CA GLY A 149 4.43 2.25 9.51
C GLY A 149 4.48 1.20 10.63
N LEU A 150 5.26 0.13 10.47
CA LEU A 150 5.49 -0.86 11.53
C LEU A 150 6.21 -0.21 12.74
N VAL A 151 7.24 0.59 12.48
CA VAL A 151 7.93 1.34 13.53
C VAL A 151 6.95 2.27 14.24
N TYR A 152 6.18 3.06 13.50
CA TYR A 152 5.22 4.00 14.07
C TYR A 152 4.17 3.30 14.95
N GLU A 153 3.52 2.25 14.44
CA GLU A 153 2.44 1.55 15.17
C GLU A 153 2.94 0.78 16.41
N THR A 154 4.20 0.33 16.41
CA THR A 154 4.79 -0.38 17.55
C THR A 154 5.34 0.56 18.61
N GLN A 155 5.72 1.79 18.23
CA GLN A 155 6.42 2.72 19.11
C GLN A 155 5.57 3.90 19.57
N VAL A 156 4.57 4.32 18.79
CA VAL A 156 3.70 5.46 19.17
C VAL A 156 3.02 5.21 20.51
N GLY A 157 3.12 6.20 21.40
CA GLY A 157 2.57 6.10 22.77
C GLY A 157 3.38 5.25 23.76
N ARG A 158 4.46 4.60 23.30
CA ARG A 158 5.40 3.82 24.13
C ARG A 158 6.79 4.42 24.17
N ASN A 159 7.18 5.11 23.11
CA ASN A 159 8.48 5.73 22.93
C ASN A 159 8.30 7.24 22.79
N ALA A 160 8.93 7.99 23.68
CA ALA A 160 8.83 9.46 23.68
C ALA A 160 9.49 10.09 22.44
N ASP A 161 10.48 9.39 21.85
CA ASP A 161 11.22 9.87 20.68
C ASP A 161 10.47 9.61 19.35
N VAL A 162 9.34 8.89 19.38
CA VAL A 162 8.50 8.59 18.21
C VAL A 162 7.09 9.14 18.45
N GLY A 163 6.92 10.45 18.25
CA GLY A 163 5.66 11.14 18.43
C GLY A 163 4.75 11.16 17.20
N ASN A 164 5.33 11.02 16.01
CA ASN A 164 4.63 11.12 14.74
C ASN A 164 5.26 10.21 13.67
N TYR A 165 4.61 10.13 12.50
CA TYR A 165 5.08 9.29 11.39
C TYR A 165 6.42 9.74 10.81
N ALA A 166 6.74 11.05 10.88
CA ALA A 166 8.01 11.56 10.37
C ALA A 166 9.21 11.12 11.24
N ASP A 167 9.02 11.02 12.57
CA ASP A 167 10.05 10.49 13.47
C ASP A 167 10.34 9.01 13.15
N ALA A 168 9.30 8.22 12.91
CA ALA A 168 9.44 6.83 12.49
C ALA A 168 10.10 6.70 11.12
N LEU A 169 9.79 7.59 10.17
CA LEU A 169 10.42 7.65 8.85
C LEU A 169 11.90 7.99 8.96
N TYR A 170 12.22 8.99 9.77
CA TYR A 170 13.61 9.38 10.04
C TYR A 170 14.42 8.21 10.59
N PHE A 171 13.90 7.53 11.63
CA PHE A 171 14.53 6.32 12.17
C PHE A 171 14.73 5.25 11.09
N THR A 172 13.69 4.97 10.32
CA THR A 172 13.74 3.94 9.26
C THR A 172 14.81 4.26 8.23
N VAL A 173 14.83 5.49 7.72
CA VAL A 173 15.79 5.91 6.68
C VAL A 173 17.21 5.94 7.22
N THR A 174 17.45 6.48 8.40
CA THR A 174 18.79 6.53 9.01
C THR A 174 19.34 5.14 9.32
N THR A 175 18.47 4.20 9.69
CA THR A 175 18.83 2.80 9.94
C THR A 175 19.13 2.07 8.62
N LEU A 176 18.27 2.21 7.60
CA LEU A 176 18.45 1.58 6.28
C LEU A 176 19.71 2.09 5.57
N THR A 177 20.00 3.37 5.69
CA THR A 177 21.21 3.98 5.11
C THR A 177 22.47 3.74 5.94
N THR A 178 22.37 2.95 7.03
CA THR A 178 23.46 2.68 7.98
C THR A 178 24.05 3.93 8.62
N THR A 179 23.34 5.07 8.58
CA THR A 179 23.79 6.32 9.21
C THR A 179 23.69 6.23 10.73
N GLY A 180 22.53 5.81 11.27
CA GLY A 180 22.31 5.46 12.68
C GLY A 180 22.80 6.52 13.66
N PHE A 181 22.26 7.75 13.64
CA PHE A 181 22.67 8.82 14.57
C PHE A 181 22.49 8.43 16.04
N GLY A 182 21.57 7.52 16.36
CA GLY A 182 21.33 7.02 17.71
C GLY A 182 20.48 7.94 18.59
N ASP A 183 19.96 9.00 18.03
CA ASP A 183 19.04 9.95 18.66
C ASP A 183 17.61 9.39 18.82
N ILE A 184 17.15 8.57 17.88
CA ILE A 184 15.93 7.77 18.00
C ILE A 184 16.31 6.29 18.04
N THR A 185 15.89 5.58 19.11
CA THR A 185 16.06 4.14 19.25
C THR A 185 14.74 3.48 19.63
N LEU A 186 14.47 2.29 19.08
CA LEU A 186 13.22 1.60 19.38
C LEU A 186 13.26 0.96 20.77
N THR A 187 12.20 1.13 21.55
CA THR A 187 12.06 0.61 22.90
C THR A 187 11.39 -0.77 22.92
N GLY A 188 11.68 -1.55 23.95
CA GLY A 188 11.15 -2.89 24.12
C GLY A 188 11.86 -3.98 23.30
N THR A 189 11.51 -5.24 23.56
CA THR A 189 12.09 -6.39 22.85
C THR A 189 11.60 -6.45 21.42
N ASP A 190 10.32 -6.15 21.20
CA ASP A 190 9.68 -6.01 19.88
C ASP A 190 10.34 -4.93 19.03
N GLY A 191 10.62 -3.76 19.63
CA GLY A 191 11.35 -2.70 18.95
C GLY A 191 12.77 -3.10 18.55
N ARG A 192 13.51 -3.77 19.42
CA ARG A 192 14.86 -4.27 19.12
C ARG A 192 14.84 -5.32 17.99
N LEU A 193 13.89 -6.26 18.02
CA LEU A 193 13.74 -7.25 16.96
C LEU A 193 13.38 -6.58 15.63
N LEU A 194 12.50 -5.60 15.64
CA LEU A 194 12.15 -4.82 14.45
C LEU A 194 13.38 -4.08 13.91
N SER A 195 14.20 -3.46 14.78
CA SER A 195 15.45 -2.80 14.36
C SER A 195 16.41 -3.78 13.69
N VAL A 196 16.55 -5.00 14.22
CA VAL A 196 17.40 -6.05 13.61
C VAL A 196 16.87 -6.42 12.22
N LEU A 197 15.56 -6.60 12.07
CA LEU A 197 14.95 -6.87 10.76
C LEU A 197 15.23 -5.75 9.77
N VAL A 198 15.03 -4.49 10.18
CA VAL A 198 15.29 -3.32 9.33
C VAL A 198 16.75 -3.27 8.88
N MET A 199 17.69 -3.55 9.78
CA MET A 199 19.13 -3.57 9.46
C MET A 199 19.49 -4.68 8.47
N ILE A 200 18.96 -5.90 8.65
CA ILE A 200 19.23 -7.03 7.76
C ILE A 200 18.67 -6.73 6.35
N PHE A 201 17.46 -6.23 6.26
CA PHE A 201 16.86 -5.87 4.96
C PHE A 201 17.55 -4.67 4.32
N GLY A 202 17.98 -3.68 5.11
CA GLY A 202 18.70 -2.51 4.61
C GLY A 202 20.02 -2.86 3.93
N VAL A 203 20.73 -3.85 4.45
CA VAL A 203 21.99 -4.34 3.83
C VAL A 203 21.71 -5.16 2.56
N SER A 204 20.50 -5.71 2.42
CA SER A 204 20.14 -6.60 1.29
C SER A 204 19.52 -5.87 0.09
N LEU A 205 19.14 -4.61 0.26
CA LEU A 205 18.55 -3.74 -0.75
C LEU A 205 19.61 -3.00 -1.54
#